data_ef73979ba32d4bbf6d42bf429e0cc248
#
_entry.id   ef73979ba32d4bbf6d42bf429e0cc248
#
_cell.length_a   1.000
_cell.length_b   1.000
_cell.length_c   1.000
_cell.angle_alpha   90.00
_cell.angle_beta   90.00
_cell.angle_gamma   90.00
#
_symmetry.space_group_name_H-M   'P 1'
#
loop_
_entity.id
_entity.type
_entity.pdbx_description
1 polymer ?
#
loop_
_entity_poly.entity_id
_entity_poly.type
_entity_poly.pdbx_seq_one_letter_code
_entity_poly.pdbx_strand_id
1 'polypeptide(L)'
;MEYFGIDVGKGKSYVAHYCNNEFKKEFELIHNKDGFDALNEYIKGYAGVYFLFESTGIYSKVIQRFCKENNIPHCMINPLEAKFLTTTLRTWKTDKSDAHKLALLAKNFNKRPSKNLSQDIYIKVRELTRWYEELNDQQSYLKISIIQILDMSFPEIQRLFESRYSKFALEIVKRFPHPSYVKNINIPDLINIIGACTDKNISLQRKEKYAEMLISFANESYPALSENSFYIEKLIALVNDLMLLMKRQEKIKQSLMELSKELEEFKILTSIPGIGDLTAMLIIGELGDIRSFSSHKELNAYIGIDIKRYQSGKTQYKDKINKRGNRRARALFYIVIMNIIRGKRHYSNHIVDYYYKLRKQPNGKGHKTAVIACVNKLLKTIQYLVTNTKEYDYQMSPH
;
A
#
# COMPACT_ATOMS: atom_id res chain seq x y z
N MET A 1 -0.12 -33.27 -22.03
CA MET A 1 -0.24 -32.11 -21.08
C MET A 1 -1.70 -31.69 -21.07
N GLU A 2 -2.29 -31.72 -19.90
CA GLU A 2 -3.69 -31.38 -19.67
C GLU A 2 -3.80 -29.92 -19.24
N TYR A 3 -4.60 -29.15 -19.93
CA TYR A 3 -4.75 -27.73 -19.72
C TYR A 3 -6.12 -27.40 -19.14
N PHE A 4 -6.13 -26.70 -18.01
CA PHE A 4 -7.34 -26.29 -17.32
C PHE A 4 -7.42 -24.76 -17.34
N GLY A 5 -8.45 -24.22 -17.97
CA GLY A 5 -8.82 -22.82 -17.88
C GLY A 5 -9.88 -22.64 -16.79
N ILE A 6 -9.66 -21.69 -15.87
CA ILE A 6 -10.58 -21.50 -14.76
C ILE A 6 -11.03 -20.03 -14.76
N ASP A 7 -12.30 -19.80 -14.99
CA ASP A 7 -12.93 -18.50 -14.74
C ASP A 7 -13.38 -18.44 -13.29
N VAL A 8 -12.77 -17.52 -12.54
CA VAL A 8 -12.86 -17.48 -11.07
C VAL A 8 -13.94 -16.51 -10.62
N GLY A 9 -14.99 -17.02 -9.97
CA GLY A 9 -16.06 -16.24 -9.35
C GLY A 9 -16.06 -16.30 -7.82
N LYS A 10 -17.02 -15.62 -7.21
CA LYS A 10 -17.26 -15.65 -5.76
C LYS A 10 -17.94 -16.97 -5.36
N GLY A 11 -17.25 -17.80 -4.58
CA GLY A 11 -17.79 -19.05 -4.04
C GLY A 11 -17.86 -20.21 -5.04
N LYS A 12 -17.66 -19.96 -6.35
CA LYS A 12 -17.59 -20.96 -7.39
C LYS A 12 -16.77 -20.48 -8.58
N SER A 13 -16.24 -21.42 -9.35
CA SER A 13 -15.51 -21.15 -10.59
C SER A 13 -16.04 -22.04 -11.71
N TYR A 14 -15.87 -21.62 -12.95
CA TYR A 14 -16.14 -22.47 -14.09
C TYR A 14 -14.81 -23.03 -14.62
N VAL A 15 -14.74 -24.34 -14.81
CA VAL A 15 -13.53 -25.05 -15.23
C VAL A 15 -13.75 -25.68 -16.61
N ALA A 16 -12.83 -25.42 -17.54
CA ALA A 16 -12.78 -26.09 -18.85
C ALA A 16 -11.47 -26.86 -18.97
N HIS A 17 -11.53 -28.13 -19.34
CA HIS A 17 -10.39 -29.02 -19.50
C HIS A 17 -10.17 -29.36 -20.97
N TYR A 18 -8.92 -29.23 -21.43
CA TYR A 18 -8.46 -29.52 -22.77
C TYR A 18 -7.18 -30.37 -22.76
N CYS A 19 -7.10 -31.32 -23.64
CA CYS A 19 -5.89 -32.10 -23.96
C CYS A 19 -5.53 -31.89 -25.43
N ASN A 20 -4.32 -31.42 -25.74
CA ASN A 20 -3.85 -31.17 -27.10
C ASN A 20 -4.81 -30.37 -28.00
N ASN A 21 -5.51 -29.39 -27.45
CA ASN A 21 -6.57 -28.58 -28.06
C ASN A 21 -7.92 -29.30 -28.28
N GLU A 22 -8.05 -30.54 -27.81
CA GLU A 22 -9.33 -31.23 -27.81
C GLU A 22 -10.06 -31.01 -26.50
N PHE A 23 -11.31 -30.63 -26.57
CA PHE A 23 -12.19 -30.51 -25.41
C PHE A 23 -12.42 -31.86 -24.75
N LYS A 24 -12.27 -31.93 -23.43
CA LYS A 24 -12.48 -33.16 -22.65
C LYS A 24 -13.69 -33.04 -21.72
N LYS A 25 -13.74 -31.97 -20.89
CA LYS A 25 -14.81 -31.80 -19.90
C LYS A 25 -14.92 -30.34 -19.47
N GLU A 26 -16.11 -29.96 -19.05
CA GLU A 26 -16.38 -28.71 -18.36
C GLU A 26 -17.25 -28.94 -17.13
N PHE A 27 -17.07 -28.14 -16.08
CA PHE A 27 -17.86 -28.25 -14.85
C PHE A 27 -17.75 -26.99 -13.97
N GLU A 28 -18.72 -26.84 -13.09
CA GLU A 28 -18.61 -25.86 -11.99
C GLU A 28 -17.76 -26.45 -10.86
N LEU A 29 -16.80 -25.69 -10.37
CA LEU A 29 -16.03 -25.95 -9.17
C LEU A 29 -16.59 -25.11 -8.03
N ILE A 30 -17.26 -25.73 -7.08
CA ILE A 30 -17.70 -25.07 -5.86
C ILE A 30 -16.50 -24.88 -4.92
N HIS A 31 -16.34 -23.70 -4.33
CA HIS A 31 -15.21 -23.39 -3.46
C HIS A 31 -15.42 -23.89 -2.03
N ASN A 32 -15.68 -25.18 -1.89
CA ASN A 32 -15.75 -25.89 -0.61
C ASN A 32 -14.84 -27.13 -0.66
N LYS A 33 -14.75 -27.84 0.46
CA LYS A 33 -13.89 -29.03 0.57
C LYS A 33 -14.24 -30.07 -0.49
N ASP A 34 -15.51 -30.42 -0.60
CA ASP A 34 -15.99 -31.46 -1.52
C ASP A 34 -15.69 -31.15 -2.99
N GLY A 35 -15.85 -29.86 -3.39
CA GLY A 35 -15.53 -29.41 -4.74
C GLY A 35 -14.04 -29.53 -5.07
N PHE A 36 -13.15 -29.16 -4.13
CA PHE A 36 -11.71 -29.30 -4.34
C PHE A 36 -11.25 -30.76 -4.23
N ASP A 37 -11.85 -31.57 -3.37
CA ASP A 37 -11.56 -33.01 -3.30
C ASP A 37 -11.97 -33.69 -4.62
N ALA A 38 -13.16 -33.39 -5.18
CA ALA A 38 -13.61 -33.87 -6.46
C ALA A 38 -12.68 -33.43 -7.63
N LEU A 39 -12.21 -32.17 -7.61
CA LEU A 39 -11.22 -31.68 -8.58
C LEU A 39 -9.91 -32.46 -8.46
N ASN A 40 -9.43 -32.67 -7.23
CA ASN A 40 -8.20 -33.41 -6.97
C ASN A 40 -8.30 -34.87 -7.49
N GLU A 41 -9.39 -35.57 -7.20
CA GLU A 41 -9.63 -36.92 -7.74
C GLU A 41 -9.68 -36.91 -9.27
N TYR A 42 -10.31 -35.90 -9.88
CA TYR A 42 -10.41 -35.82 -11.34
C TYR A 42 -9.03 -35.64 -12.00
N ILE A 43 -8.13 -34.83 -11.40
CA ILE A 43 -6.81 -34.56 -11.98
C ILE A 43 -5.78 -35.65 -11.71
N LYS A 44 -5.94 -36.49 -10.67
CA LYS A 44 -5.01 -37.59 -10.32
C LYS A 44 -4.75 -38.58 -11.47
N GLY A 45 -5.73 -38.73 -12.38
CA GLY A 45 -5.61 -39.63 -13.53
C GLY A 45 -4.71 -39.13 -14.66
N TYR A 46 -4.13 -37.93 -14.55
CA TYR A 46 -3.39 -37.30 -15.64
C TYR A 46 -1.92 -37.06 -15.25
N ALA A 47 -0.99 -37.43 -16.11
CA ALA A 47 0.45 -37.36 -15.88
C ALA A 47 1.02 -35.94 -15.91
N GLY A 48 0.30 -34.96 -16.43
CA GLY A 48 0.76 -33.57 -16.50
C GLY A 48 -0.41 -32.61 -16.61
N VAL A 49 -0.60 -31.79 -15.57
CA VAL A 49 -1.72 -30.86 -15.43
C VAL A 49 -1.15 -29.44 -15.36
N TYR A 50 -1.80 -28.48 -16.02
CA TYR A 50 -1.46 -27.07 -15.98
C TYR A 50 -2.71 -26.20 -15.89
N PHE A 51 -2.74 -25.29 -14.91
CA PHE A 51 -3.88 -24.40 -14.70
C PHE A 51 -3.57 -22.97 -15.16
N LEU A 52 -4.54 -22.36 -15.84
CA LEU A 52 -4.52 -20.94 -16.20
C LEU A 52 -5.82 -20.27 -15.71
N PHE A 53 -5.69 -19.18 -14.94
CA PHE A 53 -6.83 -18.43 -14.43
C PHE A 53 -6.55 -16.94 -14.32
N GLU A 54 -7.62 -16.14 -14.28
CA GLU A 54 -7.48 -14.70 -14.10
C GLU A 54 -7.27 -14.30 -12.64
N SER A 55 -6.52 -13.20 -12.44
CA SER A 55 -6.35 -12.57 -11.14
C SER A 55 -7.61 -11.77 -10.76
N THR A 56 -8.61 -12.45 -10.20
CA THR A 56 -9.88 -11.85 -9.73
C THR A 56 -9.84 -11.45 -8.25
N GLY A 57 -8.76 -10.81 -7.83
CA GLY A 57 -8.58 -10.30 -6.47
C GLY A 57 -8.53 -11.40 -5.41
N ILE A 58 -9.42 -11.32 -4.40
CA ILE A 58 -9.43 -12.28 -3.29
C ILE A 58 -9.95 -13.68 -3.70
N TYR A 59 -10.78 -13.75 -4.75
CA TYR A 59 -11.43 -15.00 -5.13
C TYR A 59 -10.47 -15.99 -5.81
N SER A 60 -9.44 -15.51 -6.50
CA SER A 60 -8.40 -16.37 -7.10
C SER A 60 -7.44 -16.98 -6.07
N LYS A 61 -7.39 -16.46 -4.83
CA LYS A 61 -6.50 -16.98 -3.77
C LYS A 61 -6.77 -18.44 -3.41
N VAL A 62 -8.03 -18.87 -3.43
CA VAL A 62 -8.40 -20.27 -3.11
C VAL A 62 -7.90 -21.25 -4.17
N ILE A 63 -8.02 -20.90 -5.45
CA ILE A 63 -7.48 -21.70 -6.55
C ILE A 63 -5.95 -21.75 -6.47
N GLN A 64 -5.32 -20.60 -6.22
CA GLN A 64 -3.87 -20.51 -6.06
C GLN A 64 -3.36 -21.37 -4.90
N ARG A 65 -4.08 -21.39 -3.76
CA ARG A 65 -3.78 -22.22 -2.62
C ARG A 65 -3.88 -23.71 -3.00
N PHE A 66 -4.96 -24.12 -3.63
CA PHE A 66 -5.14 -25.51 -4.10
C PHE A 66 -4.00 -25.95 -5.01
N CYS A 67 -3.62 -25.11 -5.98
CA CYS A 67 -2.49 -25.42 -6.88
C CYS A 67 -1.17 -25.59 -6.11
N LYS A 68 -0.92 -24.76 -5.09
CA LYS A 68 0.28 -24.85 -4.26
C LYS A 68 0.30 -26.15 -3.43
N GLU A 69 -0.77 -26.42 -2.71
CA GLU A 69 -0.88 -27.60 -1.83
C GLU A 69 -0.74 -28.92 -2.60
N ASN A 70 -1.16 -28.95 -3.87
CA ASN A 70 -1.09 -30.12 -4.73
C ASN A 70 0.06 -30.09 -5.76
N ASN A 71 1.00 -29.12 -5.65
CA ASN A 71 2.13 -28.93 -6.56
C ASN A 71 1.73 -28.85 -8.05
N ILE A 72 0.57 -28.23 -8.34
CA ILE A 72 0.05 -28.08 -9.70
C ILE A 72 0.70 -26.86 -10.36
N PRO A 73 1.41 -27.02 -11.48
CA PRO A 73 1.90 -25.91 -12.29
C PRO A 73 0.75 -25.00 -12.75
N HIS A 74 0.86 -23.70 -12.49
CA HIS A 74 -0.20 -22.77 -12.85
C HIS A 74 0.34 -21.39 -13.21
N CYS A 75 -0.46 -20.64 -13.95
CA CYS A 75 -0.22 -19.21 -14.18
C CYS A 75 -1.49 -18.42 -13.88
N MET A 76 -1.31 -17.31 -13.20
CA MET A 76 -2.36 -16.35 -12.96
C MET A 76 -2.11 -15.13 -13.86
N ILE A 77 -3.01 -14.86 -14.79
CA ILE A 77 -2.89 -13.77 -15.75
C ILE A 77 -3.65 -12.51 -15.29
N ASN A 78 -3.16 -11.38 -15.72
CA ASN A 78 -3.87 -10.12 -15.48
C ASN A 78 -5.16 -10.07 -16.31
N PRO A 79 -6.32 -9.62 -15.77
CA PRO A 79 -7.58 -9.50 -16.51
C PRO A 79 -7.48 -8.71 -17.81
N LEU A 80 -6.62 -7.68 -17.88
CA LEU A 80 -6.37 -6.92 -19.11
C LEU A 80 -5.60 -7.75 -20.15
N GLU A 81 -4.62 -8.54 -19.72
CA GLU A 81 -3.87 -9.45 -20.59
C GLU A 81 -4.79 -10.57 -21.10
N ALA A 82 -5.59 -11.16 -20.19
CA ALA A 82 -6.59 -12.14 -20.54
C ALA A 82 -7.56 -11.58 -21.60
N LYS A 83 -8.14 -10.41 -21.35
CA LYS A 83 -9.03 -9.73 -22.31
C LYS A 83 -8.37 -9.51 -23.66
N PHE A 84 -7.12 -9.03 -23.69
CA PHE A 84 -6.40 -8.77 -24.94
C PHE A 84 -6.16 -10.05 -25.73
N LEU A 85 -5.79 -11.15 -25.06
CA LEU A 85 -5.48 -12.43 -25.69
C LEU A 85 -6.73 -13.24 -26.06
N THR A 86 -7.87 -12.99 -25.38
CA THR A 86 -9.14 -13.72 -25.60
C THR A 86 -10.13 -12.97 -26.49
N THR A 87 -9.81 -11.72 -26.92
CA THR A 87 -10.68 -10.92 -27.78
C THR A 87 -10.80 -11.56 -29.15
N THR A 88 -12.00 -12.05 -29.49
CA THR A 88 -12.40 -12.52 -30.81
C THR A 88 -13.42 -11.57 -31.41
N LEU A 89 -13.67 -11.65 -32.71
CA LEU A 89 -14.65 -10.82 -33.42
C LEU A 89 -16.10 -11.04 -32.92
N ARG A 90 -16.38 -12.17 -32.26
CA ARG A 90 -17.69 -12.46 -31.64
C ARG A 90 -17.60 -12.25 -30.12
N THR A 91 -18.44 -11.34 -29.60
CA THR A 91 -18.46 -10.93 -28.17
C THR A 91 -19.51 -11.70 -27.36
N TRP A 92 -19.42 -13.02 -27.29
CA TRP A 92 -20.21 -13.78 -26.30
C TRP A 92 -19.39 -13.85 -25.00
N LYS A 93 -19.91 -13.24 -23.95
CA LYS A 93 -19.27 -13.23 -22.64
C LYS A 93 -20.12 -14.01 -21.65
N THR A 94 -19.64 -15.20 -21.31
CA THR A 94 -20.17 -16.05 -20.22
C THR A 94 -18.97 -16.67 -19.51
N ASP A 95 -19.09 -16.93 -18.21
CA ASP A 95 -18.05 -17.56 -17.38
C ASP A 95 -17.55 -18.86 -18.05
N LYS A 96 -18.47 -19.62 -18.64
CA LYS A 96 -18.18 -20.81 -19.45
C LYS A 96 -17.26 -20.50 -20.63
N SER A 97 -17.60 -19.51 -21.45
CA SER A 97 -16.80 -19.14 -22.63
C SER A 97 -15.41 -18.60 -22.26
N ASP A 98 -15.30 -17.95 -21.10
CA ASP A 98 -14.04 -17.38 -20.65
C ASP A 98 -13.11 -18.46 -20.08
N ALA A 99 -13.65 -19.48 -19.38
CA ALA A 99 -12.89 -20.67 -18.98
C ALA A 99 -12.33 -21.45 -20.19
N HIS A 100 -13.13 -21.64 -21.25
CA HIS A 100 -12.67 -22.30 -22.50
C HIS A 100 -11.52 -21.52 -23.16
N LYS A 101 -11.64 -20.20 -23.28
CA LYS A 101 -10.57 -19.36 -23.85
C LYS A 101 -9.28 -19.45 -23.04
N LEU A 102 -9.39 -19.43 -21.70
CA LEU A 102 -8.25 -19.59 -20.80
C LEU A 102 -7.59 -20.96 -20.97
N ALA A 103 -8.35 -22.05 -21.08
CA ALA A 103 -7.79 -23.38 -21.30
C ALA A 103 -7.01 -23.49 -22.62
N LEU A 104 -7.53 -22.95 -23.70
CA LEU A 104 -6.84 -22.90 -24.99
C LEU A 104 -5.57 -22.03 -24.96
N LEU A 105 -5.57 -20.95 -24.19
CA LEU A 105 -4.39 -20.10 -24.00
C LEU A 105 -3.33 -20.75 -23.11
N ALA A 106 -3.69 -21.64 -22.20
CA ALA A 106 -2.79 -22.24 -21.21
C ALA A 106 -1.54 -22.88 -21.84
N LYS A 107 -1.65 -23.43 -23.04
CA LYS A 107 -0.52 -24.00 -23.81
C LYS A 107 0.60 -22.96 -24.05
N ASN A 108 0.25 -21.69 -24.28
CA ASN A 108 1.23 -20.63 -24.54
C ASN A 108 1.90 -20.14 -23.26
N PHE A 109 1.31 -20.43 -22.11
CA PHE A 109 1.80 -20.00 -20.80
C PHE A 109 2.60 -21.08 -20.08
N ASN A 110 2.44 -22.34 -20.42
CA ASN A 110 3.15 -23.45 -19.80
C ASN A 110 4.69 -23.34 -19.90
N LYS A 111 5.20 -22.64 -20.93
CA LYS A 111 6.64 -22.37 -21.12
C LYS A 111 7.12 -21.11 -20.42
N ARG A 112 6.22 -20.26 -19.94
CA ARG A 112 6.62 -19.16 -19.08
C ARG A 112 6.96 -19.80 -17.73
N PRO A 113 8.16 -19.56 -17.16
CA PRO A 113 8.39 -19.97 -15.80
C PRO A 113 7.21 -19.40 -15.02
N SER A 114 6.49 -20.28 -14.29
CA SER A 114 5.57 -19.81 -13.26
C SER A 114 6.39 -18.74 -12.54
N LYS A 115 5.94 -17.47 -12.51
CA LYS A 115 6.60 -16.49 -11.66
C LYS A 115 6.56 -17.15 -10.31
N ASN A 116 7.66 -17.81 -9.97
CA ASN A 116 7.79 -18.63 -8.79
C ASN A 116 7.27 -17.74 -7.71
N LEU A 117 6.20 -18.17 -7.13
CA LEU A 117 5.52 -17.53 -6.06
C LEU A 117 6.58 -16.79 -5.31
N SER A 118 6.56 -15.45 -5.50
CA SER A 118 7.33 -14.55 -4.68
C SER A 118 7.37 -15.19 -3.32
N GLN A 119 8.53 -15.48 -2.82
CA GLN A 119 8.76 -16.18 -1.57
C GLN A 119 7.68 -15.73 -0.61
N ASP A 120 7.10 -16.61 0.18
CA ASP A 120 5.97 -16.28 1.08
C ASP A 120 6.19 -15.00 1.90
N ILE A 121 7.47 -14.60 2.05
CA ILE A 121 7.89 -13.36 2.70
C ILE A 121 7.36 -12.10 1.99
N TYR A 122 7.40 -12.00 0.65
CA TYR A 122 6.89 -10.83 -0.08
C TYR A 122 5.37 -10.70 0.00
N ILE A 123 4.68 -11.85 0.08
CA ILE A 123 3.23 -11.87 0.29
C ILE A 123 2.91 -11.33 1.69
N LYS A 124 3.62 -11.80 2.71
CA LYS A 124 3.47 -11.33 4.10
C LYS A 124 3.78 -9.84 4.23
N VAL A 125 4.88 -9.38 3.65
CA VAL A 125 5.26 -7.96 3.65
C VAL A 125 4.17 -7.13 2.96
N ARG A 126 3.62 -7.56 1.82
CA ARG A 126 2.54 -6.88 1.12
C ARG A 126 1.24 -6.82 1.94
N GLU A 127 0.88 -7.88 2.62
CA GLU A 127 -0.31 -7.90 3.47
C GLU A 127 -0.17 -6.94 4.66
N LEU A 128 1.00 -6.93 5.29
CA LEU A 128 1.28 -6.03 6.41
C LEU A 128 1.39 -4.56 5.97
N THR A 129 2.03 -4.26 4.83
CA THR A 129 2.12 -2.88 4.34
C THR A 129 0.75 -2.32 3.99
N ARG A 130 -0.11 -3.11 3.39
CA ARG A 130 -1.49 -2.69 3.08
C ARG A 130 -2.32 -2.47 4.33
N TRP A 131 -2.17 -3.34 5.32
CA TRP A 131 -2.83 -3.15 6.61
C TRP A 131 -2.29 -1.91 7.34
N TYR A 132 -0.98 -1.65 7.27
CA TYR A 132 -0.38 -0.42 7.80
C TYR A 132 -1.00 0.84 7.16
N GLU A 133 -1.16 0.86 5.83
CA GLU A 133 -1.79 1.97 5.11
C GLU A 133 -3.27 2.13 5.48
N GLU A 134 -4.01 1.05 5.58
CA GLU A 134 -5.43 1.07 6.00
C GLU A 134 -5.60 1.66 7.41
N LEU A 135 -4.72 1.30 8.35
CA LEU A 135 -4.72 1.92 9.68
C LEU A 135 -4.37 3.42 9.62
N ASN A 136 -3.48 3.82 8.74
CA ASN A 136 -3.14 5.24 8.56
C ASN A 136 -4.33 6.05 8.02
N ASP A 137 -5.10 5.49 7.10
CA ASP A 137 -6.32 6.12 6.58
C ASP A 137 -7.39 6.25 7.68
N GLN A 138 -7.60 5.19 8.47
CA GLN A 138 -8.51 5.22 9.62
C GLN A 138 -8.09 6.25 10.67
N GLN A 139 -6.80 6.32 11.01
CA GLN A 139 -6.28 7.36 11.91
C GLN A 139 -6.52 8.76 11.37
N SER A 140 -6.35 8.97 10.06
CA SER A 140 -6.57 10.27 9.44
C SER A 140 -8.02 10.73 9.59
N TYR A 141 -8.97 9.82 9.41
CA TYR A 141 -10.39 10.10 9.65
C TYR A 141 -10.67 10.46 11.13
N LEU A 142 -10.13 9.67 12.08
CA LEU A 142 -10.31 9.96 13.51
C LEU A 142 -9.71 11.31 13.90
N LYS A 143 -8.52 11.63 13.39
CA LYS A 143 -7.84 12.92 13.63
C LYS A 143 -8.70 14.12 13.21
N ILE A 144 -9.31 14.04 12.03
CA ILE A 144 -10.23 15.09 11.54
C ILE A 144 -11.44 15.20 12.46
N SER A 145 -12.07 14.09 12.82
CA SER A 145 -13.25 14.06 13.68
C SER A 145 -12.96 14.60 15.09
N ILE A 146 -11.80 14.28 15.65
CA ILE A 146 -11.34 14.81 16.95
C ILE A 146 -11.20 16.34 16.89
N ILE A 147 -10.53 16.86 15.86
CA ILE A 147 -10.37 18.31 15.69
C ILE A 147 -11.73 19.02 15.58
N GLN A 148 -12.65 18.48 14.78
CA GLN A 148 -13.98 19.06 14.59
C GLN A 148 -14.74 19.19 15.92
N ILE A 149 -14.63 18.20 16.81
CA ILE A 149 -15.30 18.27 18.12
C ILE A 149 -14.52 19.23 19.05
N LEU A 150 -13.20 19.20 19.04
CA LEU A 150 -12.38 20.13 19.85
C LEU A 150 -12.65 21.58 19.46
N ASP A 151 -12.83 21.90 18.18
CA ASP A 151 -13.15 23.26 17.72
C ASP A 151 -14.49 23.76 18.27
N MET A 152 -15.40 22.84 18.65
CA MET A 152 -16.68 23.19 19.28
C MET A 152 -16.64 23.13 20.82
N SER A 153 -15.74 22.34 21.41
CA SER A 153 -15.71 22.11 22.87
C SER A 153 -14.58 22.88 23.57
N PHE A 154 -13.33 22.71 23.11
CA PHE A 154 -12.15 23.33 23.75
C PHE A 154 -11.04 23.58 22.70
N PRO A 155 -11.23 24.53 21.77
CA PRO A 155 -10.28 24.77 20.68
C PRO A 155 -8.88 25.19 21.16
N GLU A 156 -8.78 25.92 22.27
CA GLU A 156 -7.54 26.43 22.80
C GLU A 156 -6.59 25.32 23.27
N ILE A 157 -7.09 24.17 23.71
CA ILE A 157 -6.27 23.04 24.17
C ILE A 157 -5.29 22.56 23.10
N GLN A 158 -5.63 22.76 21.82
CA GLN A 158 -4.77 22.39 20.70
C GLN A 158 -3.45 23.19 20.65
N ARG A 159 -3.40 24.39 21.27
CA ARG A 159 -2.20 25.23 21.35
C ARG A 159 -1.20 24.71 22.37
N LEU A 160 -1.60 23.80 23.25
CA LEU A 160 -0.74 23.27 24.31
C LEU A 160 0.40 22.41 23.76
N PHE A 161 0.26 21.85 22.55
CA PHE A 161 1.15 20.83 22.02
C PHE A 161 1.70 21.18 20.64
N GLU A 162 2.99 20.98 20.42
CA GLU A 162 3.58 20.97 19.07
C GLU A 162 3.05 19.80 18.24
N SER A 163 2.97 18.61 18.87
CA SER A 163 2.39 17.41 18.26
C SER A 163 1.05 17.09 18.90
N ARG A 164 -0.04 17.46 18.22
CA ARG A 164 -1.43 17.31 18.68
C ARG A 164 -1.87 15.86 18.89
N TYR A 165 -1.18 14.91 18.26
CA TYR A 165 -1.53 13.47 18.29
C TYR A 165 -0.47 12.63 18.98
N SER A 166 0.40 13.23 19.80
CA SER A 166 1.27 12.47 20.69
C SER A 166 0.43 11.76 21.76
N LYS A 167 0.92 10.62 22.30
CA LYS A 167 0.23 9.88 23.38
C LYS A 167 -0.13 10.83 24.54
N PHE A 168 0.81 11.70 24.92
CA PHE A 168 0.60 12.68 25.96
C PHE A 168 -0.53 13.68 25.63
N ALA A 169 -0.52 14.24 24.41
CA ALA A 169 -1.57 15.19 23.99
C ALA A 169 -2.96 14.53 23.99
N LEU A 170 -3.06 13.30 23.49
CA LEU A 170 -4.31 12.55 23.46
C LEU A 170 -4.81 12.21 24.87
N GLU A 171 -3.93 11.85 25.80
CA GLU A 171 -4.32 11.62 27.21
C GLU A 171 -4.80 12.92 27.88
N ILE A 172 -4.17 14.08 27.61
CA ILE A 172 -4.64 15.37 28.11
C ILE A 172 -6.02 15.72 27.53
N VAL A 173 -6.22 15.57 26.22
CA VAL A 173 -7.52 15.82 25.57
C VAL A 173 -8.61 14.91 26.15
N LYS A 174 -8.30 13.64 26.41
CA LYS A 174 -9.21 12.69 27.04
C LYS A 174 -9.63 13.10 28.47
N ARG A 175 -8.68 13.64 29.24
CA ARG A 175 -8.92 14.10 30.63
C ARG A 175 -9.65 15.42 30.67
N PHE A 176 -9.37 16.32 29.73
CA PHE A 176 -9.89 17.69 29.68
C PHE A 176 -10.57 17.98 28.33
N PRO A 177 -11.67 17.26 28.01
CA PRO A 177 -12.35 17.43 26.72
C PRO A 177 -13.19 18.72 26.62
N HIS A 178 -13.38 19.42 27.74
CA HIS A 178 -14.14 20.68 27.85
C HIS A 178 -13.51 21.57 28.94
N PRO A 179 -13.57 22.92 28.82
CA PRO A 179 -12.97 23.84 29.82
C PRO A 179 -13.44 23.65 31.25
N SER A 180 -14.72 23.26 31.47
CA SER A 180 -15.26 23.01 32.80
C SER A 180 -14.50 21.95 33.58
N TYR A 181 -13.90 20.97 32.89
CA TYR A 181 -13.11 19.90 33.53
C TYR A 181 -11.79 20.45 34.13
N VAL A 182 -11.34 21.61 33.71
CA VAL A 182 -10.13 22.26 34.26
C VAL A 182 -10.46 23.26 35.36
N LYS A 183 -11.55 24.04 35.20
CA LYS A 183 -11.90 25.15 36.06
C LYS A 183 -12.12 24.79 37.55
N ASN A 184 -12.50 23.54 37.82
CA ASN A 184 -12.85 23.08 39.17
C ASN A 184 -11.70 22.30 39.85
N ILE A 185 -10.50 22.26 39.26
CA ILE A 185 -9.35 21.51 39.79
C ILE A 185 -8.32 22.51 40.35
N ASN A 186 -7.82 22.25 41.53
CA ASN A 186 -6.70 23.02 42.09
C ASN A 186 -5.38 22.71 41.40
N ILE A 187 -4.41 23.63 41.42
CA ILE A 187 -3.14 23.52 40.72
C ILE A 187 -2.34 22.26 41.11
N PRO A 188 -2.19 21.87 42.39
CA PRO A 188 -1.47 20.65 42.75
C PRO A 188 -2.06 19.38 42.15
N ASP A 189 -3.38 19.23 42.17
CA ASP A 189 -4.06 18.09 41.60
C ASP A 189 -3.93 18.05 40.06
N LEU A 190 -4.04 19.22 39.43
CA LEU A 190 -3.84 19.35 37.98
C LEU A 190 -2.44 18.91 37.56
N ILE A 191 -1.40 19.30 38.32
CA ILE A 191 -0.01 18.89 38.12
C ILE A 191 0.13 17.36 38.23
N ASN A 192 -0.52 16.76 39.24
CA ASN A 192 -0.52 15.30 39.41
C ASN A 192 -1.21 14.57 38.23
N ILE A 193 -2.39 15.06 37.80
CA ILE A 193 -3.12 14.52 36.64
C ILE A 193 -2.28 14.63 35.37
N ILE A 194 -1.65 15.77 35.12
CA ILE A 194 -0.75 15.95 33.96
C ILE A 194 0.42 14.96 34.02
N GLY A 195 0.98 14.75 35.21
CA GLY A 195 2.04 13.76 35.41
C GLY A 195 1.61 12.34 35.06
N ALA A 196 0.39 11.98 35.38
CA ALA A 196 -0.19 10.66 35.06
C ALA A 196 -0.55 10.44 33.59
N CYS A 197 -0.58 11.51 32.78
CA CYS A 197 -0.86 11.42 31.33
C CYS A 197 0.32 10.91 30.50
N THR A 198 1.47 10.63 31.11
CA THR A 198 2.67 10.17 30.39
C THR A 198 3.52 9.24 31.23
N ASP A 199 4.09 8.22 30.56
CA ASP A 199 5.10 7.33 31.17
C ASP A 199 6.51 7.96 31.18
N LYS A 200 6.68 9.14 30.53
CA LYS A 200 7.97 9.84 30.49
C LYS A 200 8.15 10.70 31.74
N ASN A 201 9.37 10.76 32.22
CA ASN A 201 9.68 11.65 33.33
C ASN A 201 9.65 13.11 32.85
N ILE A 202 8.67 13.89 33.33
CA ILE A 202 8.54 15.34 33.05
C ILE A 202 8.92 16.08 34.31
N SER A 203 9.79 17.10 34.20
CA SER A 203 10.17 17.95 35.30
C SER A 203 8.95 18.67 35.93
N LEU A 204 9.01 18.93 37.24
CA LEU A 204 7.95 19.63 37.95
C LEU A 204 7.64 20.98 37.29
N GLN A 205 8.65 21.78 37.00
CA GLN A 205 8.52 23.08 36.31
C GLN A 205 7.75 22.97 34.97
N ARG A 206 7.94 21.89 34.22
CA ARG A 206 7.22 21.68 32.96
C ARG A 206 5.76 21.30 33.19
N LYS A 207 5.48 20.51 34.25
CA LYS A 207 4.10 20.18 34.65
C LYS A 207 3.34 21.43 35.12
N GLU A 208 3.99 22.27 35.92
CA GLU A 208 3.46 23.55 36.38
C GLU A 208 3.11 24.47 35.19
N LYS A 209 4.03 24.61 34.24
CA LYS A 209 3.78 25.37 33.01
C LYS A 209 2.57 24.85 32.23
N TYR A 210 2.41 23.53 32.08
CA TYR A 210 1.23 22.95 31.42
C TYR A 210 -0.05 23.23 32.21
N ALA A 211 -0.03 23.14 33.52
CA ALA A 211 -1.17 23.45 34.38
C ALA A 211 -1.61 24.92 34.26
N GLU A 212 -0.66 25.86 34.33
CA GLU A 212 -0.94 27.29 34.14
C GLU A 212 -1.54 27.58 32.76
N MET A 213 -0.96 27.00 31.70
CA MET A 213 -1.49 27.15 30.34
C MET A 213 -2.90 26.56 30.19
N LEU A 214 -3.17 25.39 30.77
CA LEU A 214 -4.51 24.78 30.73
C LEU A 214 -5.55 25.66 31.45
N ILE A 215 -5.21 26.22 32.60
CA ILE A 215 -6.09 27.12 33.34
C ILE A 215 -6.36 28.38 32.52
N SER A 216 -5.30 29.00 31.97
CA SER A 216 -5.45 30.17 31.09
C SER A 216 -6.39 29.87 29.91
N PHE A 217 -6.14 28.80 29.20
CA PHE A 217 -6.97 28.41 28.07
C PHE A 217 -8.41 28.10 28.47
N ALA A 218 -8.62 27.43 29.60
CA ALA A 218 -9.96 27.15 30.09
C ALA A 218 -10.73 28.45 30.44
N ASN A 219 -10.04 29.47 30.96
CA ASN A 219 -10.64 30.78 31.27
C ASN A 219 -10.92 31.61 30.02
N GLU A 220 -10.08 31.52 29.00
CA GLU A 220 -10.26 32.19 27.71
C GLU A 220 -11.40 31.53 26.87
N SER A 221 -11.65 30.26 27.09
CA SER A 221 -12.53 29.47 26.22
C SER A 221 -14.01 29.80 26.39
N TYR A 222 -14.70 29.91 25.25
CA TYR A 222 -16.17 30.02 25.15
C TYR A 222 -16.70 28.91 24.26
N PRO A 223 -16.94 27.67 24.81
CA PRO A 223 -17.33 26.52 24.04
C PRO A 223 -18.72 26.64 23.43
N ALA A 224 -18.91 26.12 22.23
CA ALA A 224 -20.22 25.99 21.59
C ALA A 224 -21.02 24.79 22.12
N LEU A 225 -20.35 23.79 22.72
CA LEU A 225 -20.98 22.63 23.34
C LEU A 225 -21.06 22.81 24.84
N SER A 226 -22.09 22.23 25.45
CA SER A 226 -22.15 22.06 26.91
C SER A 226 -21.27 20.88 27.35
N GLU A 227 -20.83 20.88 28.59
CA GLU A 227 -20.04 19.79 29.19
C GLU A 227 -20.75 18.43 29.19
N ASN A 228 -22.10 18.44 29.20
CA ASN A 228 -22.96 17.25 29.19
C ASN A 228 -23.35 16.83 27.76
N SER A 229 -22.76 17.42 26.72
CA SER A 229 -23.06 17.05 25.34
C SER A 229 -22.52 15.65 25.01
N PHE A 230 -23.30 14.82 24.32
CA PHE A 230 -22.86 13.53 23.80
C PHE A 230 -21.62 13.63 22.87
N TYR A 231 -21.32 14.81 22.32
CA TYR A 231 -20.09 15.04 21.59
C TYR A 231 -18.85 14.94 22.48
N ILE A 232 -18.95 15.21 23.77
CA ILE A 232 -17.84 15.05 24.72
C ILE A 232 -17.53 13.56 24.93
N GLU A 233 -18.57 12.73 25.13
CA GLU A 233 -18.39 11.27 25.19
C GLU A 233 -17.81 10.73 23.87
N LYS A 234 -18.34 11.19 22.74
CA LYS A 234 -17.82 10.84 21.41
C LYS A 234 -16.36 11.22 21.24
N LEU A 235 -15.94 12.40 21.71
CA LEU A 235 -14.54 12.83 21.65
C LEU A 235 -13.63 11.86 22.42
N ILE A 236 -14.02 11.49 23.64
CA ILE A 236 -13.26 10.54 24.47
C ILE A 236 -13.17 9.17 23.77
N ALA A 237 -14.24 8.69 23.19
CA ALA A 237 -14.25 7.43 22.43
C ALA A 237 -13.32 7.48 21.21
N LEU A 238 -13.40 8.55 20.41
CA LEU A 238 -12.54 8.75 19.23
C LEU A 238 -11.04 8.84 19.59
N VAL A 239 -10.72 9.48 20.72
CA VAL A 239 -9.35 9.53 21.23
C VAL A 239 -8.85 8.15 21.62
N ASN A 240 -9.66 7.33 22.34
CA ASN A 240 -9.31 5.97 22.69
C ASN A 240 -9.10 5.10 21.44
N ASP A 241 -9.98 5.20 20.45
CA ASP A 241 -9.86 4.49 19.18
C ASP A 241 -8.58 4.87 18.43
N LEU A 242 -8.26 6.17 18.37
CA LEU A 242 -7.02 6.65 17.75
C LEU A 242 -5.78 6.08 18.44
N MET A 243 -5.74 6.09 19.77
CA MET A 243 -4.63 5.51 20.54
C MET A 243 -4.48 4.01 20.29
N LEU A 244 -5.60 3.28 20.20
CA LEU A 244 -5.61 1.86 19.90
C LEU A 244 -5.06 1.58 18.48
N LEU A 245 -5.51 2.36 17.48
CA LEU A 245 -5.02 2.24 16.11
C LEU A 245 -3.52 2.56 16.01
N MET A 246 -3.05 3.58 16.70
CA MET A 246 -1.62 3.93 16.75
C MET A 246 -0.79 2.78 17.35
N LYS A 247 -1.26 2.15 18.42
CA LYS A 247 -0.60 0.98 19.03
C LYS A 247 -0.56 -0.22 18.07
N ARG A 248 -1.65 -0.48 17.34
CA ARG A 248 -1.71 -1.53 16.31
C ARG A 248 -0.74 -1.25 15.17
N GLN A 249 -0.69 -0.01 14.70
CA GLN A 249 0.19 0.41 13.62
C GLN A 249 1.66 0.25 13.98
N GLU A 250 2.06 0.58 15.22
CA GLU A 250 3.45 0.38 15.69
C GLU A 250 3.81 -1.11 15.75
N LYS A 251 2.91 -1.98 16.19
CA LYS A 251 3.11 -3.45 16.14
C LYS A 251 3.35 -3.94 14.71
N ILE A 252 2.54 -3.49 13.75
CA ILE A 252 2.69 -3.89 12.35
C ILE A 252 4.02 -3.39 11.79
N LYS A 253 4.42 -2.16 12.12
CA LYS A 253 5.70 -1.60 11.73
C LYS A 253 6.88 -2.43 12.27
N GLN A 254 6.81 -2.91 13.50
CA GLN A 254 7.83 -3.81 14.08
C GLN A 254 7.89 -5.13 13.31
N SER A 255 6.75 -5.80 13.06
CA SER A 255 6.71 -7.04 12.28
C SER A 255 7.21 -6.83 10.84
N LEU A 256 6.89 -5.69 10.22
CA LEU A 256 7.42 -5.32 8.90
C LEU A 256 8.94 -5.17 8.94
N MET A 257 9.48 -4.52 9.98
CA MET A 257 10.92 -4.34 10.14
C MET A 257 11.65 -5.69 10.28
N GLU A 258 11.10 -6.61 11.08
CA GLU A 258 11.67 -7.95 11.26
C GLU A 258 11.74 -8.72 9.93
N LEU A 259 10.62 -8.79 9.21
CA LEU A 259 10.56 -9.48 7.91
C LEU A 259 11.41 -8.80 6.83
N SER A 260 11.47 -7.47 6.81
CA SER A 260 12.16 -6.74 5.75
C SER A 260 13.68 -6.79 5.92
N LYS A 261 14.21 -6.90 7.14
CA LYS A 261 15.65 -7.05 7.40
C LYS A 261 16.24 -8.34 6.83
N GLU A 262 15.42 -9.37 6.62
CA GLU A 262 15.84 -10.61 5.99
C GLU A 262 16.03 -10.47 4.47
N LEU A 263 15.51 -9.37 3.88
CA LEU A 263 15.56 -9.12 2.45
C LEU A 263 16.76 -8.23 2.09
N GLU A 264 17.59 -8.71 1.18
CA GLU A 264 18.78 -7.99 0.71
C GLU A 264 18.43 -6.61 0.11
N GLU A 265 17.33 -6.53 -0.63
CA GLU A 265 16.87 -5.27 -1.21
C GLU A 265 16.45 -4.23 -0.18
N PHE A 266 16.13 -4.60 1.06
CA PHE A 266 15.84 -3.63 2.11
C PHE A 266 17.07 -2.75 2.38
N LYS A 267 18.24 -3.36 2.54
CA LYS A 267 19.51 -2.65 2.73
C LYS A 267 19.87 -1.80 1.53
N ILE A 268 19.65 -2.32 0.33
CA ILE A 268 19.88 -1.59 -0.92
C ILE A 268 18.98 -0.37 -1.04
N LEU A 269 17.69 -0.51 -0.75
CA LEU A 269 16.73 0.59 -0.83
C LEU A 269 17.02 1.69 0.20
N THR A 270 17.36 1.30 1.44
CA THR A 270 17.68 2.27 2.50
C THR A 270 19.01 2.99 2.27
N SER A 271 19.90 2.47 1.43
CA SER A 271 21.12 3.17 1.01
C SER A 271 20.83 4.37 0.10
N ILE A 272 19.64 4.44 -0.53
CA ILE A 272 19.26 5.57 -1.40
C ILE A 272 18.84 6.76 -0.52
N PRO A 273 19.56 7.89 -0.56
CA PRO A 273 19.24 9.05 0.27
C PRO A 273 17.81 9.54 0.04
N GLY A 274 17.04 9.66 1.11
CA GLY A 274 15.62 10.02 1.11
C GLY A 274 14.65 8.82 1.12
N ILE A 275 15.15 7.61 1.12
CA ILE A 275 14.37 6.38 1.37
C ILE A 275 14.74 5.87 2.76
N GLY A 276 13.87 6.11 3.73
CA GLY A 276 14.01 5.54 5.09
C GLY A 276 13.38 4.15 5.20
N ASP A 277 13.58 3.49 6.35
CA ASP A 277 13.15 2.11 6.60
C ASP A 277 11.69 1.84 6.23
N LEU A 278 10.76 2.66 6.73
CA LEU A 278 9.34 2.49 6.43
C LEU A 278 9.06 2.60 4.91
N THR A 279 9.70 3.55 4.25
CA THR A 279 9.54 3.74 2.80
C THR A 279 10.06 2.54 2.02
N ALA A 280 11.21 1.99 2.42
CA ALA A 280 11.77 0.77 1.82
C ALA A 280 10.81 -0.43 1.99
N MET A 281 10.26 -0.61 3.20
CA MET A 281 9.26 -1.66 3.47
C MET A 281 8.01 -1.52 2.59
N LEU A 282 7.48 -0.31 2.45
CA LEU A 282 6.33 -0.03 1.59
C LEU A 282 6.64 -0.30 0.10
N ILE A 283 7.84 0.05 -0.37
CA ILE A 283 8.29 -0.24 -1.75
C ILE A 283 8.35 -1.75 -1.98
N ILE A 284 8.97 -2.51 -1.08
CA ILE A 284 9.05 -3.98 -1.14
C ILE A 284 7.63 -4.59 -1.15
N GLY A 285 6.76 -4.13 -0.26
CA GLY A 285 5.38 -4.61 -0.18
C GLY A 285 4.59 -4.41 -1.47
N GLU A 286 4.74 -3.28 -2.13
CA GLU A 286 3.99 -2.98 -3.36
C GLU A 286 4.64 -3.56 -4.62
N LEU A 287 5.97 -3.62 -4.72
CA LEU A 287 6.65 -4.21 -5.88
C LEU A 287 6.81 -5.73 -5.77
N GLY A 288 6.98 -6.29 -4.56
CA GLY A 288 7.40 -7.67 -4.35
C GLY A 288 8.87 -7.86 -4.72
N ASP A 289 9.21 -9.06 -5.18
CA ASP A 289 10.57 -9.33 -5.68
C ASP A 289 10.86 -8.53 -6.96
N ILE A 290 11.72 -7.53 -6.82
CA ILE A 290 12.11 -6.61 -7.91
C ILE A 290 12.88 -7.34 -8.99
N ARG A 291 13.60 -8.43 -8.67
CA ARG A 291 14.34 -9.28 -9.62
C ARG A 291 13.42 -10.04 -10.59
N SER A 292 12.13 -10.17 -10.24
CA SER A 292 11.12 -10.80 -11.10
C SER A 292 10.76 -9.97 -12.34
N PHE A 293 11.14 -8.70 -12.36
CA PHE A 293 10.92 -7.81 -13.51
C PHE A 293 12.13 -7.85 -14.43
N SER A 294 11.95 -8.17 -15.72
CA SER A 294 12.99 -8.25 -16.70
C SER A 294 13.64 -6.88 -17.01
N SER A 295 12.92 -5.80 -16.79
CA SER A 295 13.40 -4.43 -17.05
C SER A 295 12.64 -3.37 -16.26
N HIS A 296 13.26 -2.19 -16.10
CA HIS A 296 12.58 -1.02 -15.55
C HIS A 296 11.33 -0.59 -16.36
N LYS A 297 11.23 -0.97 -17.62
CA LYS A 297 10.04 -0.72 -18.46
C LYS A 297 8.84 -1.54 -17.96
N GLU A 298 9.07 -2.79 -17.53
CA GLU A 298 8.04 -3.58 -16.87
C GLU A 298 7.59 -2.97 -15.53
N LEU A 299 8.54 -2.47 -14.73
CA LEU A 299 8.20 -1.73 -13.50
C LEU A 299 7.37 -0.49 -13.80
N ASN A 300 7.71 0.28 -14.83
CA ASN A 300 6.92 1.44 -15.26
C ASN A 300 5.49 1.06 -15.65
N ALA A 301 5.34 -0.02 -16.42
CA ALA A 301 4.03 -0.54 -16.80
C ALA A 301 3.26 -1.08 -15.58
N TYR A 302 3.95 -1.78 -14.66
CA TYR A 302 3.36 -2.31 -13.43
C TYR A 302 2.77 -1.21 -12.55
N ILE A 303 3.45 -0.07 -12.39
CA ILE A 303 2.92 1.07 -11.63
C ILE A 303 2.07 2.02 -12.48
N GLY A 304 2.05 1.85 -13.80
CA GLY A 304 1.21 2.59 -14.75
C GLY A 304 1.70 4.01 -15.02
N ILE A 305 3.03 4.22 -15.09
CA ILE A 305 3.65 5.48 -15.51
C ILE A 305 4.21 5.43 -16.94
N ASP A 306 4.07 4.30 -17.63
CA ASP A 306 4.35 4.18 -19.06
C ASP A 306 3.52 5.20 -19.85
N ILE A 307 4.13 5.73 -20.93
CA ILE A 307 3.52 6.81 -21.71
C ILE A 307 2.54 6.19 -22.72
N LYS A 308 1.27 6.61 -22.64
CA LYS A 308 0.29 6.37 -23.69
C LYS A 308 0.45 7.45 -24.74
N ARG A 309 0.95 7.05 -25.92
CA ARG A 309 1.01 7.90 -27.10
C ARG A 309 -0.09 7.49 -28.07
N TYR A 310 -0.83 8.46 -28.57
CA TYR A 310 -1.80 8.24 -29.62
C TYR A 310 -1.52 9.21 -30.76
N GLN A 311 -1.23 8.66 -31.93
CA GLN A 311 -0.97 9.40 -33.16
C GLN A 311 -1.75 8.71 -34.29
N SER A 312 -2.55 9.44 -35.00
CA SER A 312 -3.31 8.96 -36.15
C SER A 312 -3.23 10.00 -37.26
N GLY A 313 -2.55 9.67 -38.36
CA GLY A 313 -2.32 10.60 -39.44
C GLY A 313 -1.63 11.88 -38.98
N LYS A 314 -2.20 13.04 -39.28
CA LYS A 314 -1.68 14.35 -38.84
C LYS A 314 -2.06 14.75 -37.41
N THR A 315 -2.91 13.96 -36.73
CA THR A 315 -3.39 14.28 -35.39
C THR A 315 -2.51 13.64 -34.35
N GLN A 316 -1.88 14.46 -33.50
CA GLN A 316 -1.07 14.02 -32.37
C GLN A 316 -1.69 14.51 -31.07
N TYR A 317 -2.01 13.60 -30.16
CA TYR A 317 -2.50 13.94 -28.83
C TYR A 317 -1.34 14.08 -27.84
N LYS A 318 -1.52 14.96 -26.84
CA LYS A 318 -0.55 15.15 -25.77
C LYS A 318 -0.30 13.85 -25.03
N ASP A 319 0.96 13.46 -24.92
CA ASP A 319 1.41 12.28 -24.17
C ASP A 319 0.92 12.33 -22.72
N LYS A 320 0.37 11.21 -22.25
CA LYS A 320 -0.12 11.03 -20.85
C LYS A 320 0.36 9.69 -20.32
N ILE A 321 0.54 9.61 -19.00
CA ILE A 321 0.79 8.32 -18.35
C ILE A 321 -0.46 7.43 -18.45
N ASN A 322 -0.25 6.13 -18.61
CA ASN A 322 -1.31 5.14 -18.83
C ASN A 322 -2.27 5.03 -17.65
N LYS A 323 -1.77 5.17 -16.41
CA LYS A 323 -2.50 5.00 -15.14
C LYS A 323 -3.12 3.60 -14.95
N ARG A 324 -2.93 2.67 -15.88
CA ARG A 324 -3.24 1.25 -15.69
C ARG A 324 -2.14 0.64 -14.83
N GLY A 325 -2.48 -0.28 -13.94
CA GLY A 325 -1.50 -0.90 -13.05
C GLY A 325 -1.65 -0.48 -11.59
N ASN A 326 -0.63 -0.73 -10.77
CA ASN A 326 -0.70 -0.56 -9.32
C ASN A 326 -0.80 0.92 -8.90
N ARG A 327 -2.02 1.35 -8.52
CA ARG A 327 -2.30 2.71 -8.08
C ARG A 327 -1.57 3.06 -6.78
N ARG A 328 -1.45 2.09 -5.82
CA ARG A 328 -0.79 2.32 -4.53
C ARG A 328 0.70 2.55 -4.74
N ALA A 329 1.36 1.68 -5.50
CA ALA A 329 2.78 1.86 -5.85
C ALA A 329 3.02 3.21 -6.56
N ARG A 330 2.17 3.60 -7.51
CA ARG A 330 2.30 4.90 -8.20
C ARG A 330 2.20 6.09 -7.25
N ALA A 331 1.26 6.07 -6.30
CA ALA A 331 1.11 7.10 -5.28
C ALA A 331 2.32 7.13 -4.33
N LEU A 332 2.77 5.96 -3.88
CA LEU A 332 3.95 5.80 -3.03
C LEU A 332 5.19 6.42 -3.69
N PHE A 333 5.50 6.04 -4.94
CA PHE A 333 6.67 6.57 -5.64
C PHE A 333 6.60 8.08 -5.88
N TYR A 334 5.42 8.63 -6.09
CA TYR A 334 5.24 10.08 -6.16
C TYR A 334 5.66 10.76 -4.84
N ILE A 335 5.22 10.22 -3.70
CA ILE A 335 5.56 10.73 -2.36
C ILE A 335 7.06 10.54 -2.09
N VAL A 336 7.64 9.40 -2.46
CA VAL A 336 9.08 9.14 -2.33
C VAL A 336 9.90 10.20 -3.05
N ILE A 337 9.58 10.52 -4.30
CA ILE A 337 10.27 11.59 -5.03
C ILE A 337 10.10 12.95 -4.35
N MET A 338 8.92 13.26 -3.84
CA MET A 338 8.69 14.50 -3.09
C MET A 338 9.57 14.58 -1.83
N ASN A 339 9.74 13.48 -1.12
CA ASN A 339 10.59 13.41 0.07
C ASN A 339 12.08 13.54 -0.31
N ILE A 340 12.53 12.87 -1.36
CA ILE A 340 13.89 13.00 -1.90
C ILE A 340 14.19 14.47 -2.26
N ILE A 341 13.27 15.15 -2.96
CA ILE A 341 13.44 16.56 -3.34
C ILE A 341 13.49 17.47 -2.10
N ARG A 342 12.66 17.24 -1.09
CA ARG A 342 12.66 18.02 0.17
C ARG A 342 13.96 17.85 0.93
N GLY A 343 14.56 16.68 0.91
CA GLY A 343 15.81 16.34 1.59
C GLY A 343 17.09 16.91 0.94
N LYS A 344 17.01 17.66 -0.15
CA LYS A 344 18.17 18.15 -0.95
C LYS A 344 19.25 18.91 -0.15
N ARG A 345 18.88 19.47 1.00
CA ARG A 345 19.83 20.20 1.86
C ARG A 345 20.66 19.28 2.74
N HIS A 346 20.26 18.04 2.91
CA HIS A 346 20.85 17.09 3.84
C HIS A 346 21.71 16.03 3.16
N TYR A 347 21.47 15.79 1.86
CA TYR A 347 22.21 14.76 1.11
C TYR A 347 22.21 15.04 -0.39
N SER A 348 23.23 14.52 -1.09
CA SER A 348 23.32 14.53 -2.55
C SER A 348 22.57 13.33 -3.13
N ASN A 349 21.79 13.57 -4.19
CA ASN A 349 21.04 12.52 -4.87
C ASN A 349 20.82 12.88 -6.33
N HIS A 350 21.26 12.02 -7.25
CA HIS A 350 21.15 12.25 -8.70
C HIS A 350 19.69 12.39 -9.20
N ILE A 351 18.69 11.92 -8.42
CA ILE A 351 17.28 12.17 -8.73
C ILE A 351 16.93 13.64 -8.51
N VAL A 352 17.50 14.26 -7.46
CA VAL A 352 17.33 15.70 -7.18
C VAL A 352 17.91 16.51 -8.32
N ASP A 353 19.15 16.20 -8.76
CA ASP A 353 19.82 16.90 -9.85
C ASP A 353 19.03 16.77 -11.15
N TYR A 354 18.54 15.56 -11.44
CA TYR A 354 17.69 15.33 -12.60
C TYR A 354 16.37 16.11 -12.54
N TYR A 355 15.74 16.21 -11.36
CA TYR A 355 14.55 17.02 -11.18
C TYR A 355 14.81 18.50 -11.52
N TYR A 356 15.87 19.11 -10.97
CA TYR A 356 16.19 20.50 -11.23
C TYR A 356 16.61 20.72 -12.68
N LYS A 357 17.36 19.81 -13.30
CA LYS A 357 17.67 19.83 -14.74
C LYS A 357 16.38 19.89 -15.58
N LEU A 358 15.38 19.06 -15.26
CA LEU A 358 14.09 19.07 -15.96
C LEU A 358 13.25 20.34 -15.73
N ARG A 359 13.47 21.03 -14.62
CA ARG A 359 12.75 22.25 -14.25
C ARG A 359 13.39 23.54 -14.71
N LYS A 360 14.63 23.46 -15.25
CA LYS A 360 15.42 24.63 -15.66
C LYS A 360 14.72 25.39 -16.80
N GLN A 361 14.53 26.70 -16.58
CA GLN A 361 13.95 27.62 -17.57
C GLN A 361 14.95 27.88 -18.72
N PRO A 362 14.47 28.31 -19.96
CA PRO A 362 13.08 28.65 -20.29
C PRO A 362 12.17 27.47 -20.63
N ASN A 363 12.71 26.30 -20.97
CA ASN A 363 11.95 25.16 -21.49
C ASN A 363 11.67 24.10 -20.40
N GLY A 364 11.57 24.51 -19.15
CA GLY A 364 11.39 23.62 -18.02
C GLY A 364 10.05 22.90 -18.01
N LYS A 365 10.08 21.58 -17.71
CA LYS A 365 8.86 20.77 -17.57
C LYS A 365 8.05 21.20 -16.35
N GLY A 366 6.71 21.08 -16.43
CA GLY A 366 5.83 21.28 -15.30
C GLY A 366 6.16 20.30 -14.14
N HIS A 367 5.91 20.74 -12.89
CA HIS A 367 6.27 20.01 -11.67
C HIS A 367 5.85 18.52 -11.70
N LYS A 368 4.57 18.23 -11.95
CA LYS A 368 4.06 16.84 -11.99
C LYS A 368 4.75 15.98 -13.04
N THR A 369 5.04 16.56 -14.21
CA THR A 369 5.74 15.86 -15.31
C THR A 369 7.18 15.56 -14.92
N ALA A 370 7.89 16.51 -14.29
CA ALA A 370 9.25 16.31 -13.80
C ALA A 370 9.31 15.25 -12.71
N VAL A 371 8.36 15.25 -11.75
CA VAL A 371 8.27 14.21 -10.70
C VAL A 371 8.06 12.83 -11.31
N ILE A 372 7.16 12.65 -12.28
CA ILE A 372 6.94 11.34 -12.92
C ILE A 372 8.19 10.89 -13.70
N ALA A 373 8.91 11.80 -14.35
CA ALA A 373 10.19 11.47 -14.98
C ALA A 373 11.24 11.01 -13.94
N CYS A 374 11.25 11.64 -12.75
CA CYS A 374 12.10 11.21 -11.64
C CYS A 374 11.68 9.84 -11.09
N VAL A 375 10.38 9.51 -11.03
CA VAL A 375 9.91 8.16 -10.67
C VAL A 375 10.50 7.12 -11.64
N ASN A 376 10.42 7.36 -12.94
CA ASN A 376 11.03 6.46 -13.94
C ASN A 376 12.55 6.29 -13.71
N LYS A 377 13.27 7.39 -13.45
CA LYS A 377 14.71 7.34 -13.17
C LYS A 377 14.98 6.55 -11.88
N LEU A 378 14.21 6.78 -10.82
CA LEU A 378 14.34 6.05 -9.55
C LEU A 378 14.09 4.54 -9.74
N LEU A 379 13.04 4.14 -10.45
CA LEU A 379 12.76 2.73 -10.74
C LEU A 379 13.88 2.05 -11.52
N LYS A 380 14.48 2.76 -12.50
CA LYS A 380 15.65 2.27 -13.22
C LYS A 380 16.83 2.07 -12.28
N THR A 381 17.06 3.01 -11.37
CA THR A 381 18.12 2.93 -10.35
C THR A 381 17.87 1.75 -9.41
N ILE A 382 16.68 1.64 -8.84
CA ILE A 382 16.30 0.56 -7.91
C ILE A 382 16.49 -0.80 -8.58
N GLN A 383 15.98 -0.98 -9.80
CA GLN A 383 16.13 -2.25 -10.52
C GLN A 383 17.60 -2.60 -10.75
N TYR A 384 18.39 -1.64 -11.18
CA TYR A 384 19.84 -1.87 -11.39
C TYR A 384 20.55 -2.24 -10.09
N LEU A 385 20.31 -1.52 -9.02
CA LEU A 385 20.95 -1.76 -7.73
C LEU A 385 20.58 -3.14 -7.16
N VAL A 386 19.29 -3.49 -7.18
CA VAL A 386 18.79 -4.76 -6.65
C VAL A 386 19.23 -5.95 -7.51
N THR A 387 19.20 -5.82 -8.84
CA THR A 387 19.64 -6.91 -9.74
C THR A 387 21.16 -7.18 -9.62
N ASN A 388 21.97 -6.16 -9.35
CA ASN A 388 23.40 -6.28 -9.22
C ASN A 388 23.90 -6.34 -7.76
N THR A 389 22.98 -6.40 -6.79
CA THR A 389 23.30 -6.45 -5.35
C THR A 389 24.28 -5.33 -4.94
N LYS A 390 23.96 -4.08 -5.33
CA LYS A 390 24.80 -2.90 -5.08
C LYS A 390 24.06 -1.89 -4.22
N GLU A 391 24.77 -1.28 -3.29
CA GLU A 391 24.29 -0.11 -2.59
C GLU A 391 24.38 1.15 -3.46
N TYR A 392 23.60 2.17 -3.12
CA TYR A 392 23.60 3.42 -3.86
C TYR A 392 24.91 4.20 -3.63
N ASP A 393 25.52 4.64 -4.70
CA ASP A 393 26.66 5.55 -4.68
C ASP A 393 26.37 6.75 -5.61
N TYR A 394 26.40 7.95 -5.04
CA TYR A 394 26.15 9.18 -5.80
C TYR A 394 27.22 9.42 -6.87
N GLN A 395 28.48 9.10 -6.60
CA GLN A 395 29.60 9.33 -7.52
C GLN A 395 29.55 8.39 -8.75
N MET A 396 29.00 7.18 -8.56
CA MET A 396 28.83 6.20 -9.64
C MET A 396 27.52 6.37 -10.41
N SER A 397 26.67 7.33 -10.03
CA SER A 397 25.41 7.56 -10.71
C SER A 397 25.60 8.38 -11.98
N PRO A 398 25.19 7.92 -13.17
CA PRO A 398 25.30 8.73 -14.39
C PRO A 398 24.43 9.99 -14.28
N HIS A 399 25.05 11.14 -14.40
CA HIS A 399 24.45 12.48 -14.35
C HIS A 399 23.54 12.78 -15.55
#